data_2b08ac164f8d528f645dabefe7cf2ce8
#
_entry.id   2b08ac164f8d528f645dabefe7cf2ce8
#
_cell.length_a   1.000
_cell.length_b   1.000
_cell.length_c   1.000
_cell.angle_alpha   90.00
_cell.angle_beta   90.00
_cell.angle_gamma   90.00
#
_symmetry.space_group_name_H-M   'P 1'
#
loop_
_entity.id
_entity.type
_entity.pdbx_description
1 polymer ?
#
loop_
_entity_poly.entity_id
_entity_poly.type
_entity_poly.pdbx_seq_one_letter_code
_entity_poly.pdbx_strand_id
1 'polypeptide(L)'
;MCLNNWGGIDHKVLEFHEYVNLFSGKSGSGKSTVMDAIQVILYGSFSPSFLNKAADDAKNRRSVLSYLRGEQKDGSANRKDCDFCSVIALEIEDTGTHIITCIGIAFEVRKSD
;
A
#
# COMPACT_ATOMS: atom_id res chain seq x y z
N MET A 1 -6.91 5.84 7.52
CA MET A 1 -5.99 5.70 6.38
C MET A 1 -6.77 5.58 5.09
N CYS A 2 -6.35 6.26 4.06
CA CYS A 2 -6.95 6.17 2.72
C CYS A 2 -5.92 5.59 1.74
N LEU A 3 -6.34 4.61 0.96
CA LEU A 3 -5.55 3.99 -0.09
C LEU A 3 -6.25 4.14 -1.43
N ASN A 4 -5.53 4.63 -2.42
CA ASN A 4 -5.97 4.67 -3.82
C ASN A 4 -4.92 4.01 -4.70
N ASN A 5 -5.35 3.08 -5.55
CA ASN A 5 -4.49 2.40 -6.51
C ASN A 5 -3.21 1.84 -5.88
N TRP A 6 -3.34 1.20 -4.73
CA TRP A 6 -2.23 0.64 -3.98
C TRP A 6 -2.25 -0.89 -4.03
N GLY A 7 -1.26 -1.49 -4.67
CA GLY A 7 -1.23 -2.93 -4.91
C GLY A 7 -2.50 -3.41 -5.60
N GLY A 8 -3.16 -4.43 -5.08
CA GLY A 8 -4.45 -4.90 -5.59
C GLY A 8 -5.68 -4.08 -5.16
N ILE A 9 -5.48 -3.00 -4.41
CA ILE A 9 -6.56 -2.15 -3.88
C ILE A 9 -6.78 -0.95 -4.80
N ASP A 10 -7.99 -0.76 -5.32
CA ASP A 10 -8.33 0.41 -6.10
C ASP A 10 -8.67 1.61 -5.22
N HIS A 11 -9.55 1.41 -4.23
CA HIS A 11 -9.88 2.44 -3.24
C HIS A 11 -10.30 1.78 -1.92
N LYS A 12 -9.73 2.26 -0.81
CA LYS A 12 -10.12 1.81 0.52
C LYS A 12 -9.87 2.88 1.57
N VAL A 13 -10.83 3.08 2.45
CA VAL A 13 -10.70 3.88 3.67
C VAL A 13 -10.75 2.93 4.86
N LEU A 14 -9.77 3.04 5.74
CA LEU A 14 -9.64 2.24 6.95
C LEU A 14 -9.66 3.16 8.17
N GLU A 15 -10.54 2.88 9.11
CA GLU A 15 -10.56 3.51 10.42
C GLU A 15 -9.87 2.60 11.43
N PHE A 16 -8.96 3.18 12.22
CA PHE A 16 -8.22 2.46 13.24
C PHE A 16 -8.75 2.80 14.62
N HIS A 17 -8.79 1.79 15.49
CA HIS A 17 -9.02 1.98 16.92
C HIS A 17 -7.74 2.42 17.62
N GLU A 18 -7.89 3.06 18.76
CA GLU A 18 -6.79 3.65 19.54
C GLU A 18 -5.77 2.59 20.01
N TYR A 19 -6.23 1.45 20.47
CA TYR A 19 -5.37 0.46 21.13
C TYR A 19 -5.07 -0.78 20.29
N VAL A 20 -6.10 -1.43 19.78
CA VAL A 20 -5.96 -2.71 19.07
C VAL A 20 -6.73 -2.71 17.77
N ASN A 21 -6.06 -3.15 16.71
CA ASN A 21 -6.66 -3.36 15.40
C ASN A 21 -6.30 -4.76 14.91
N LEU A 22 -7.30 -5.54 14.53
CA LEU A 22 -7.13 -6.89 14.03
C LEU A 22 -7.49 -6.95 12.54
N PHE A 23 -6.55 -7.41 11.72
CA PHE A 23 -6.76 -7.70 10.31
C PHE A 23 -6.93 -9.20 10.13
N SER A 24 -8.11 -9.61 9.70
CA SER A 24 -8.40 -11.02 9.45
C SER A 24 -9.02 -11.19 8.06
N GLY A 25 -8.82 -12.36 7.46
CA GLY A 25 -9.34 -12.67 6.14
C GLY A 25 -8.57 -13.81 5.50
N LYS A 26 -9.08 -14.32 4.38
CA LYS A 26 -8.43 -15.33 3.58
C LYS A 26 -7.13 -14.81 2.97
N SER A 27 -6.23 -15.72 2.60
CA SER A 27 -5.05 -15.38 1.81
C SER A 27 -5.47 -14.62 0.53
N GLY A 28 -4.77 -13.53 0.21
CA GLY A 28 -5.10 -12.67 -0.93
C GLY A 28 -6.19 -11.62 -0.67
N SER A 29 -6.68 -11.48 0.56
CA SER A 29 -7.71 -10.48 0.91
C SER A 29 -7.17 -9.04 1.08
N GLY A 30 -5.86 -8.83 0.93
CA GLY A 30 -5.24 -7.51 1.00
C GLY A 30 -4.65 -7.13 2.36
N LYS A 31 -4.58 -8.06 3.33
CA LYS A 31 -3.99 -7.80 4.65
C LYS A 31 -2.54 -7.30 4.57
N SER A 32 -1.70 -8.03 3.84
CA SER A 32 -0.29 -7.66 3.64
C SER A 32 -0.16 -6.35 2.87
N THR A 33 -1.04 -6.09 1.91
CA THR A 33 -1.06 -4.85 1.13
C THR A 33 -1.31 -3.63 2.02
N VAL A 34 -2.21 -3.74 3.00
CA VAL A 34 -2.46 -2.68 4.00
C VAL A 34 -1.24 -2.49 4.91
N MET A 35 -0.62 -3.58 5.36
CA MET A 35 0.58 -3.50 6.20
C MET A 35 1.76 -2.89 5.46
N ASP A 36 1.93 -3.19 4.18
CA ASP A 36 2.93 -2.57 3.32
C ASP A 36 2.71 -1.06 3.21
N ALA A 37 1.46 -0.60 3.06
CA ALA A 37 1.12 0.82 3.03
C ALA A 37 1.51 1.53 4.33
N ILE A 38 1.23 0.93 5.48
CA ILE A 38 1.61 1.47 6.79
C ILE A 38 3.13 1.59 6.91
N GLN A 39 3.86 0.57 6.49
CA GLN A 39 5.32 0.59 6.51
C GLN A 39 5.87 1.71 5.61
N VAL A 40 5.39 1.83 4.40
CA VAL A 40 5.84 2.86 3.46
C VAL A 40 5.60 4.27 4.01
N ILE A 41 4.40 4.53 4.55
CA ILE A 41 4.05 5.87 5.04
C ILE A 41 4.82 6.26 6.31
N LEU A 42 5.08 5.31 7.20
CA LEU A 42 5.77 5.58 8.45
C LEU A 42 7.29 5.60 8.32
N TYR A 43 7.85 4.72 7.52
CA TYR A 43 9.31 4.65 7.34
C TYR A 43 9.82 5.50 6.19
N GLY A 44 8.94 6.00 5.32
CA GLY A 44 9.34 6.77 4.16
C GLY A 44 10.21 5.99 3.17
N SER A 45 10.27 4.67 3.30
CA SER A 45 11.08 3.80 2.44
C SER A 45 10.20 3.04 1.47
N PHE A 46 10.54 3.14 0.22
CA PHE A 46 9.89 2.45 -0.88
C PHE A 46 10.78 1.36 -1.49
N SER A 47 11.59 0.74 -0.66
CA SER A 47 12.45 -0.36 -1.10
C SER A 47 11.62 -1.63 -1.35
N PRO A 48 11.79 -2.30 -2.51
CA PRO A 48 11.13 -3.57 -2.79
C PRO A 48 11.38 -4.66 -1.73
N SER A 49 12.47 -4.53 -0.98
CA SER A 49 12.81 -5.47 0.11
C SER A 49 11.87 -5.39 1.31
N PHE A 50 11.14 -4.29 1.45
CA PHE A 50 10.15 -4.10 2.52
C PHE A 50 8.74 -4.50 2.10
N LEU A 51 8.47 -4.50 0.79
CA LEU A 51 7.16 -4.82 0.26
C LEU A 51 6.99 -6.33 0.16
N ASN A 52 5.95 -6.83 0.82
CA ASN A 52 5.51 -8.21 0.71
C ASN A 52 6.56 -9.25 1.12
N LYS A 53 7.02 -9.22 2.37
CA LYS A 53 7.93 -10.22 2.94
C LYS A 53 7.43 -11.67 2.82
N ALA A 54 6.15 -11.88 2.59
CA ALA A 54 5.59 -13.20 2.35
C ALA A 54 6.00 -13.81 0.99
N ALA A 55 6.57 -13.02 0.09
CA ALA A 55 7.14 -13.47 -1.18
C ALA A 55 8.67 -13.61 -1.08
N ASP A 56 9.16 -14.22 -0.03
CA ASP A 56 10.58 -14.29 0.38
C ASP A 56 11.46 -15.17 -0.52
N ASP A 57 11.08 -15.38 -1.76
CA ASP A 57 11.94 -15.88 -2.80
C ASP A 57 12.71 -14.73 -3.44
N ALA A 58 14.00 -14.68 -3.17
CA ALA A 58 14.93 -13.68 -3.73
C ALA A 58 14.90 -13.59 -5.28
N LYS A 59 14.27 -14.54 -5.95
CA LYS A 59 14.04 -14.57 -7.39
C LYS A 59 12.79 -13.84 -7.86
N ASN A 60 11.87 -13.47 -6.95
CA ASN A 60 10.57 -12.87 -7.27
C ASN A 60 10.35 -11.51 -6.60
N ARG A 61 11.41 -10.73 -6.39
CA ARG A 61 11.26 -9.35 -5.90
C ARG A 61 10.49 -8.55 -6.93
N ARG A 62 9.24 -8.23 -6.60
CA ARG A 62 8.45 -7.31 -7.40
C ARG A 62 9.15 -5.96 -7.46
N SER A 63 9.25 -5.38 -8.64
CA SER A 63 9.62 -3.98 -8.76
C SER A 63 8.52 -3.13 -8.09
N VAL A 64 8.88 -1.94 -7.66
CA VAL A 64 7.91 -0.96 -7.13
C VAL A 64 6.78 -0.73 -8.13
N LEU A 65 7.12 -0.58 -9.39
CA LEU A 65 6.17 -0.35 -10.48
C LEU A 65 5.19 -1.50 -10.64
N SER A 66 5.69 -2.73 -10.64
CA SER A 66 4.89 -3.96 -10.68
C SER A 66 3.91 -4.04 -9.52
N TYR A 67 4.36 -3.67 -8.31
CA TYR A 67 3.51 -3.61 -7.13
C TYR A 67 2.40 -2.55 -7.27
N LEU A 68 2.74 -1.35 -7.70
CA LEU A 68 1.76 -0.27 -7.90
C LEU A 68 0.75 -0.61 -9.00
N ARG A 69 1.17 -1.30 -10.05
CA ARG A 69 0.26 -1.79 -11.09
C ARG A 69 -0.66 -2.92 -10.62
N GLY A 70 -0.39 -3.51 -9.47
CA GLY A 70 -1.13 -4.65 -8.95
C GLY A 70 -0.93 -5.91 -9.77
N GLU A 71 0.30 -6.16 -10.23
CA GLU A 71 0.62 -7.36 -11.01
C GLU A 71 0.45 -8.63 -10.18
N GLN A 72 -0.16 -9.64 -10.83
CA GLN A 72 -0.36 -10.97 -10.28
C GLN A 72 0.72 -11.94 -10.82
N LYS A 73 0.82 -13.11 -10.20
CA LYS A 73 1.78 -14.15 -10.61
C LYS A 73 1.54 -14.67 -12.04
N ASP A 74 0.32 -14.56 -12.54
CA ASP A 74 -0.07 -14.96 -13.90
C ASP A 74 0.24 -13.91 -14.98
N GLY A 75 0.84 -12.77 -14.59
CA GLY A 75 1.17 -11.67 -15.47
C GLY A 75 0.02 -10.70 -15.74
N SER A 76 -1.15 -10.92 -15.14
CA SER A 76 -2.22 -9.93 -15.14
C SER A 76 -1.92 -8.78 -14.19
N ALA A 77 -2.48 -7.62 -14.43
CA ALA A 77 -2.33 -6.44 -13.58
C ALA A 77 -3.62 -5.63 -13.54
N ASN A 78 -3.94 -5.08 -12.36
CA ASN A 78 -5.14 -4.26 -12.18
C ASN A 78 -5.07 -2.97 -13.01
N ARG A 79 -3.87 -2.40 -13.15
CA ARG A 79 -3.62 -1.11 -13.84
C ARG A 79 -2.55 -1.27 -14.90
N LYS A 80 -2.82 -2.14 -15.86
CA LYS A 80 -1.94 -2.39 -16.99
C LYS A 80 -2.18 -1.36 -18.08
N ASP A 81 -1.12 -0.89 -18.69
CA ASP A 81 -1.15 -0.01 -19.87
C ASP A 81 -1.98 1.27 -19.71
N CYS A 82 -2.00 1.85 -18.51
CA CYS A 82 -2.68 3.11 -18.22
C CYS A 82 -1.83 4.04 -17.36
N ASP A 83 -2.15 5.33 -17.42
CA ASP A 83 -1.63 6.31 -16.49
C ASP A 83 -2.50 6.27 -15.22
N PHE A 84 -1.88 6.36 -14.06
CA PHE A 84 -2.60 6.44 -12.80
C PHE A 84 -1.77 7.11 -11.71
N CYS A 85 -2.45 7.53 -10.66
CA CYS A 85 -1.83 8.00 -9.44
C CYS A 85 -2.14 7.02 -8.30
N SER A 86 -1.12 6.64 -7.56
CA SER A 86 -1.25 5.82 -6.36
C SER A 86 -1.07 6.72 -5.14
N VAL A 87 -1.96 6.63 -4.17
CA VAL A 87 -1.93 7.49 -2.98
C VAL A 87 -2.10 6.67 -1.71
N ILE A 88 -1.24 6.95 -0.74
CA ILE A 88 -1.42 6.54 0.66
C ILE A 88 -1.54 7.81 1.49
N ALA A 89 -2.61 7.96 2.25
CA ALA A 89 -2.79 9.05 3.20
C ALA A 89 -3.15 8.50 4.58
N LEU A 90 -2.49 8.98 5.60
CA LEU A 90 -2.69 8.58 6.99
C LEU A 90 -2.97 9.81 7.84
N GLU A 91 -4.10 9.80 8.55
CA GLU A 91 -4.46 10.78 9.55
C GLU A 91 -4.11 10.25 10.93
N ILE A 92 -3.37 11.04 11.70
CA ILE A 92 -2.91 10.70 13.04
C ILE A 92 -3.42 11.77 14.01
N GLU A 93 -4.09 11.36 15.07
CA GLU A 93 -4.51 12.23 16.17
C GLU A 93 -3.61 12.00 17.39
N ASP A 94 -3.07 13.09 17.95
CA ASP A 94 -2.46 13.07 19.27
C ASP A 94 -3.58 13.12 20.31
N THR A 95 -3.74 12.04 21.07
CA THR A 95 -4.84 11.92 22.03
C THR A 95 -4.70 12.85 23.25
N GLY A 96 -3.49 13.36 23.52
CA GLY A 96 -3.23 14.33 24.58
C GLY A 96 -3.60 15.77 24.20
N THR A 97 -3.25 16.19 23.00
CA THR A 97 -3.45 17.55 22.49
C THR A 97 -4.64 17.71 21.55
N HIS A 98 -5.20 16.60 21.06
CA HIS A 98 -6.22 16.54 20.01
C HIS A 98 -5.80 17.19 18.67
N ILE A 99 -4.50 17.31 18.44
CA ILE A 99 -3.96 17.78 17.17
C ILE A 99 -4.00 16.63 16.17
N ILE A 100 -4.57 16.92 15.00
CA ILE A 100 -4.67 16.00 13.87
C ILE A 100 -3.60 16.35 12.85
N THR A 101 -2.78 15.38 12.47
CA THR A 101 -1.77 15.49 11.42
C THR A 101 -2.08 14.50 10.31
N CYS A 102 -2.08 14.98 9.07
CA CYS A 102 -2.21 14.13 7.90
C CYS A 102 -0.86 14.03 7.19
N ILE A 103 -0.42 12.81 6.95
CA ILE A 103 0.77 12.51 6.13
C ILE A 103 0.36 11.70 4.92
N GLY A 104 1.01 11.93 3.80
CA GLY A 104 0.65 11.23 2.57
C GLY A 104 1.82 11.09 1.61
N ILE A 105 1.72 10.08 0.74
CA ILE A 105 2.62 9.85 -0.37
C ILE A 105 1.78 9.64 -1.63
N ALA A 106 2.20 10.26 -2.72
CA ALA A 106 1.60 10.06 -4.04
C ALA A 106 2.65 9.60 -5.04
N PHE A 107 2.30 8.62 -5.85
CA PHE A 107 3.13 8.11 -6.94
C PHE A 107 2.40 8.31 -8.25
N GLU A 108 3.00 9.03 -9.16
CA GLU A 108 2.50 9.15 -10.52
C GLU A 108 3.14 8.07 -11.39
N VAL A 109 2.32 7.24 -12.01
CA VAL A 109 2.76 6.17 -12.91
C VAL A 109 2.21 6.44 -14.30
N ARG A 110 3.11 6.49 -15.28
CA ARG A 110 2.78 6.69 -16.68
C ARG A 110 2.71 5.34 -17.41
N LYS A 111 1.89 5.28 -18.42
CA LYS A 111 1.78 4.10 -19.30
C LYS A 111 3.14 3.68 -19.88
N SER A 112 3.99 4.67 -20.15
CA SER A 112 5.33 4.47 -20.72
C SER A 112 6.38 3.97 -19.72
N ASP A 113 6.04 3.95 -18.43
CA ASP A 113 6.97 3.50 -17.38
C ASP A 113 7.18 1.98 -17.36
#